data_2f3a6649a05bee35b3f91d5d892639b4
#
_entry.id   2f3a6649a05bee35b3f91d5d892639b4
#
_cell.length_a   1.000
_cell.length_b   1.000
_cell.length_c   1.000
_cell.angle_alpha   90.00
_cell.angle_beta   90.00
_cell.angle_gamma   90.00
#
_symmetry.space_group_name_H-M   'P 1'
#
loop_
_entity.id
_entity.type
_entity.pdbx_description
1 polymer ?
#
loop_
_entity_poly.entity_id
_entity_poly.type
_entity_poly.pdbx_seq_one_letter_code
_entity_poly.pdbx_strand_id
1 'polypeptide(L)'
;MSLKQRINQTKRYYKRNGFAKTASAVTERVLTKDNPELAYVWPSPEDLNRQREAVFENGPKISVLVPAYETKEHYFIDLIDSLLKQTYSNWELIIADGSKDDHLSKLVIADERIRYIKLKRNTGISGNTNEALKEATGDYIGLLDHDDALTPDCLYYVAKAIVKSKPAFLYTDEDKADEEMFHFFEPNRKRKFNMDLLLSNNYICHFLVMRADLMKNLKFRPEFDGSQDYDLILRAAGYAVEHGEEIVHIPRILYHWRCYEESTSLNTDSKGYAYENGKKAIEDFCKKMNWEVVVNDTPHLGFYKIYYYPDLFANREKVGAVCGPLYTMGRISGGAMHADGTLFYKDLPMGYSGYLHRASLQQEVSCGDVRNMIVRPELQDTFDRMVGDPEKLNAKEAVEKSILFCEKIRKMGYGIVYEPSMKKKRK
;
A
#
# COMPACT_ATOMS: atom_id res chain seq x y z
N MET A 1 -5.67 -11.02 -18.04
CA MET A 1 -5.63 -9.83 -18.96
C MET A 1 -5.47 -10.31 -20.40
N SER A 2 -6.34 -9.89 -21.33
CA SER A 2 -6.29 -10.28 -22.74
C SER A 2 -5.08 -9.69 -23.47
N LEU A 3 -4.66 -10.32 -24.59
CA LEU A 3 -3.56 -9.82 -25.42
C LEU A 3 -3.83 -8.39 -25.95
N LYS A 4 -5.09 -8.08 -26.30
CA LYS A 4 -5.54 -6.76 -26.74
C LYS A 4 -5.34 -5.70 -25.66
N GLN A 5 -5.67 -6.02 -24.41
CA GLN A 5 -5.47 -5.14 -23.26
C GLN A 5 -3.98 -4.87 -23.01
N ARG A 6 -3.12 -5.91 -23.07
CA ARG A 6 -1.66 -5.77 -22.93
C ARG A 6 -1.06 -4.87 -24.02
N ILE A 7 -1.48 -5.02 -25.27
CA ILE A 7 -1.03 -4.18 -26.39
C ILE A 7 -1.46 -2.73 -26.16
N ASN A 8 -2.69 -2.48 -25.73
CA ASN A 8 -3.19 -1.13 -25.47
C ASN A 8 -2.43 -0.45 -24.34
N GLN A 9 -2.19 -1.14 -23.23
CA GLN A 9 -1.36 -0.63 -22.13
C GLN A 9 0.06 -0.28 -22.61
N THR A 10 0.70 -1.15 -23.39
CA THR A 10 2.04 -0.90 -23.93
C THR A 10 2.05 0.33 -24.85
N LYS A 11 1.05 0.50 -25.72
CA LYS A 11 0.91 1.69 -26.58
C LYS A 11 0.75 2.98 -25.76
N ARG A 12 -0.06 2.95 -24.69
CA ARG A 12 -0.26 4.10 -23.79
C ARG A 12 1.03 4.45 -23.05
N TYR A 13 1.72 3.43 -22.52
CA TYR A 13 3.01 3.62 -21.85
C TYR A 13 4.06 4.23 -22.80
N TYR A 14 4.11 3.75 -24.06
CA TYR A 14 4.98 4.28 -25.10
C TYR A 14 4.72 5.77 -25.39
N LYS A 15 3.45 6.15 -25.53
CA LYS A 15 3.09 7.55 -25.79
C LYS A 15 3.56 8.49 -24.68
N ARG A 16 3.57 8.04 -23.44
CA ARG A 16 4.01 8.85 -22.26
C ARG A 16 5.52 8.85 -22.06
N ASN A 17 6.16 7.73 -22.27
CA ASN A 17 7.53 7.50 -21.78
C ASN A 17 8.57 7.30 -22.90
N GLY A 18 8.14 7.17 -24.15
CA GLY A 18 9.01 6.96 -25.31
C GLY A 18 9.54 5.53 -25.44
N PHE A 19 10.31 5.28 -26.52
CA PHE A 19 10.74 3.94 -26.92
C PHE A 19 11.63 3.25 -25.88
N ALA A 20 12.68 3.91 -25.41
CA ALA A 20 13.68 3.30 -24.53
C ALA A 20 13.09 2.77 -23.22
N LYS A 21 12.24 3.58 -22.55
CA LYS A 21 11.57 3.17 -21.31
C LYS A 21 10.55 2.06 -21.56
N THR A 22 9.83 2.10 -22.70
CA THR A 22 8.87 1.07 -23.05
C THR A 22 9.55 -0.27 -23.34
N ALA A 23 10.65 -0.24 -24.09
CA ALA A 23 11.44 -1.45 -24.36
C ALA A 23 11.95 -2.08 -23.05
N SER A 24 12.50 -1.26 -22.14
CA SER A 24 12.94 -1.74 -20.82
C SER A 24 11.79 -2.36 -20.01
N ALA A 25 10.64 -1.69 -19.92
CA ALA A 25 9.48 -2.19 -19.15
C ALA A 25 8.90 -3.49 -19.74
N VAL A 26 8.83 -3.60 -21.09
CA VAL A 26 8.38 -4.84 -21.75
C VAL A 26 9.37 -5.97 -21.52
N THR A 27 10.68 -5.70 -21.63
CA THR A 27 11.73 -6.72 -21.39
C THR A 27 11.69 -7.18 -19.93
N GLU A 28 11.58 -6.25 -18.98
CA GLU A 28 11.44 -6.57 -17.55
C GLU A 28 10.24 -7.48 -17.32
N ARG A 29 9.06 -7.14 -17.86
CA ARG A 29 7.84 -7.93 -17.71
C ARG A 29 7.94 -9.34 -18.31
N VAL A 30 8.62 -9.49 -19.44
CA VAL A 30 8.83 -10.81 -20.08
C VAL A 30 9.81 -11.67 -19.28
N LEU A 31 10.84 -11.05 -18.68
CA LEU A 31 11.86 -11.76 -17.92
C LEU A 31 11.46 -12.01 -16.46
N THR A 32 10.54 -11.22 -15.91
CA THR A 32 10.01 -11.43 -14.57
C THR A 32 8.89 -12.46 -14.65
N LYS A 33 9.17 -13.70 -14.28
CA LYS A 33 8.14 -14.74 -14.16
C LYS A 33 7.25 -14.43 -12.95
N ASP A 34 5.95 -14.71 -13.09
CA ASP A 34 5.05 -14.74 -11.95
C ASP A 34 5.59 -15.76 -10.94
N ASN A 35 5.73 -15.35 -9.68
CA ASN A 35 6.13 -16.26 -8.62
C ASN A 35 4.87 -16.93 -8.04
N PRO A 36 4.63 -18.23 -8.30
CA PRO A 36 3.44 -18.92 -7.80
C PRO A 36 3.36 -18.97 -6.27
N GLU A 37 4.48 -18.83 -5.56
CA GLU A 37 4.49 -18.76 -4.08
C GLU A 37 3.82 -17.51 -3.53
N LEU A 38 3.65 -16.48 -4.37
CA LEU A 38 2.97 -15.25 -3.99
C LEU A 38 1.44 -15.32 -4.20
N ALA A 39 0.94 -16.32 -4.92
CA ALA A 39 -0.47 -16.45 -5.26
C ALA A 39 -1.36 -16.66 -4.03
N TYR A 40 -2.65 -16.34 -4.20
CA TYR A 40 -3.67 -16.66 -3.21
C TYR A 40 -3.86 -18.17 -3.10
N VAL A 41 -3.99 -18.63 -1.87
CA VAL A 41 -4.30 -20.03 -1.56
C VAL A 41 -5.58 -20.04 -0.73
N TRP A 42 -6.60 -20.73 -1.22
CA TRP A 42 -7.86 -20.91 -0.51
C TRP A 42 -7.62 -21.59 0.85
N PRO A 43 -8.19 -21.04 1.94
CA PRO A 43 -8.14 -21.72 3.23
C PRO A 43 -8.87 -23.07 3.16
N SER A 44 -8.34 -24.07 3.87
CA SER A 44 -9.00 -25.40 3.92
C SER A 44 -10.34 -25.33 4.66
N PRO A 45 -11.29 -26.23 4.36
CA PRO A 45 -12.55 -26.33 5.12
C PRO A 45 -12.32 -26.51 6.62
N GLU A 46 -11.28 -27.26 7.00
CA GLU A 46 -10.89 -27.51 8.39
C GLU A 46 -10.41 -26.21 9.05
N ASP A 47 -9.63 -25.39 8.33
CA ASP A 47 -9.19 -24.09 8.82
C ASP A 47 -10.38 -23.14 9.02
N LEU A 48 -11.29 -23.07 8.06
CA LEU A 48 -12.48 -22.24 8.16
C LEU A 48 -13.40 -22.68 9.33
N ASN A 49 -13.57 -23.98 9.56
CA ASN A 49 -14.35 -24.48 10.69
C ASN A 49 -13.69 -24.11 12.02
N ARG A 50 -12.38 -24.34 12.15
CA ARG A 50 -11.62 -23.93 13.34
C ARG A 50 -11.72 -22.43 13.63
N GLN A 51 -11.75 -21.60 12.59
CA GLN A 51 -11.90 -20.15 12.73
C GLN A 51 -13.31 -19.76 13.21
N ARG A 52 -14.38 -20.47 12.75
CA ARG A 52 -15.75 -20.24 13.22
C ARG A 52 -15.95 -20.61 14.69
N GLU A 53 -15.21 -21.61 15.16
CA GLU A 53 -15.23 -22.07 16.57
C GLU A 53 -14.34 -21.19 17.49
N ALA A 54 -13.49 -20.34 16.91
CA ALA A 54 -12.59 -19.51 17.69
C ALA A 54 -13.36 -18.45 18.49
N VAL A 55 -13.10 -18.40 19.79
CA VAL A 55 -13.67 -17.39 20.69
C VAL A 55 -12.69 -16.25 20.86
N PHE A 56 -13.13 -15.04 20.60
CA PHE A 56 -12.39 -13.82 20.87
C PHE A 56 -12.97 -13.17 22.14
N GLU A 57 -12.23 -13.23 23.23
CA GLU A 57 -12.58 -12.44 24.42
C GLU A 57 -12.56 -10.94 24.05
N ASN A 58 -13.68 -10.24 24.21
CA ASN A 58 -13.87 -8.86 23.78
C ASN A 58 -13.54 -8.62 22.29
N GLY A 59 -13.97 -9.55 21.44
CA GLY A 59 -13.78 -9.44 19.98
C GLY A 59 -14.42 -8.17 19.44
N PRO A 60 -13.69 -7.36 18.61
CA PRO A 60 -14.17 -6.08 18.12
C PRO A 60 -15.36 -6.24 17.18
N LYS A 61 -16.33 -5.35 17.23
CA LYS A 61 -17.31 -5.21 16.15
C LYS A 61 -16.66 -4.48 14.98
N ILE A 62 -16.76 -5.03 13.78
CA ILE A 62 -16.17 -4.47 12.56
C ILE A 62 -17.29 -3.97 11.65
N SER A 63 -17.35 -2.66 11.39
CA SER A 63 -18.24 -2.08 10.38
C SER A 63 -17.53 -2.11 9.03
N VAL A 64 -18.13 -2.73 8.01
CA VAL A 64 -17.65 -2.69 6.62
C VAL A 64 -18.50 -1.68 5.86
N LEU A 65 -17.86 -0.64 5.31
CA LEU A 65 -18.53 0.42 4.56
C LEU A 65 -18.39 0.17 3.06
N VAL A 66 -19.51 0.30 2.35
CA VAL A 66 -19.60 0.14 0.90
C VAL A 66 -20.31 1.37 0.29
N PRO A 67 -19.58 2.28 -0.36
CA PRO A 67 -20.18 3.31 -1.19
C PRO A 67 -20.58 2.71 -2.55
N ALA A 68 -21.87 2.50 -2.79
CA ALA A 68 -22.38 1.93 -4.04
C ALA A 68 -22.85 3.03 -5.00
N TYR A 69 -22.60 2.83 -6.29
CA TYR A 69 -23.12 3.67 -7.37
C TYR A 69 -23.17 2.90 -8.68
N GLU A 70 -24.37 2.73 -9.26
CA GLU A 70 -24.61 2.03 -10.54
C GLU A 70 -23.91 0.64 -10.59
N THR A 71 -23.91 -0.08 -9.45
CA THR A 71 -23.25 -1.37 -9.32
C THR A 71 -23.98 -2.44 -10.11
N LYS A 72 -23.28 -3.29 -10.85
CA LYS A 72 -23.86 -4.46 -11.52
C LYS A 72 -24.39 -5.44 -10.47
N GLU A 73 -25.56 -6.03 -10.74
CA GLU A 73 -26.26 -6.91 -9.79
C GLU A 73 -25.39 -8.05 -9.28
N HIS A 74 -24.66 -8.75 -10.18
CA HIS A 74 -23.83 -9.88 -9.80
C HIS A 74 -22.61 -9.47 -8.95
N TYR A 75 -22.01 -8.27 -9.18
CA TYR A 75 -20.94 -7.77 -8.30
C TYR A 75 -21.45 -7.52 -6.88
N PHE A 76 -22.65 -6.92 -6.80
CA PHE A 76 -23.30 -6.64 -5.52
C PHE A 76 -23.64 -7.93 -4.76
N ILE A 77 -24.11 -8.96 -5.48
CA ILE A 77 -24.39 -10.28 -4.89
C ILE A 77 -23.10 -10.92 -4.39
N ASP A 78 -22.02 -10.92 -5.18
CA ASP A 78 -20.73 -11.49 -4.78
C ASP A 78 -20.15 -10.79 -3.56
N LEU A 79 -20.28 -9.46 -3.48
CA LEU A 79 -19.87 -8.66 -2.33
C LEU A 79 -20.59 -9.11 -1.05
N ILE A 80 -21.94 -9.16 -1.08
CA ILE A 80 -22.76 -9.59 0.07
C ILE A 80 -22.38 -11.01 0.47
N ASP A 81 -22.28 -11.91 -0.50
CA ASP A 81 -21.93 -13.32 -0.28
C ASP A 81 -20.55 -13.47 0.38
N SER A 82 -19.60 -12.62 0.00
CA SER A 82 -18.25 -12.59 0.61
C SER A 82 -18.30 -12.23 2.11
N LEU A 83 -19.21 -11.35 2.52
CA LEU A 83 -19.45 -11.01 3.93
C LEU A 83 -20.19 -12.10 4.68
N LEU A 84 -21.21 -12.72 4.07
CA LEU A 84 -21.96 -13.83 4.69
C LEU A 84 -21.08 -15.05 4.94
N LYS A 85 -20.06 -15.27 4.11
CA LYS A 85 -19.09 -16.37 4.24
C LYS A 85 -18.01 -16.14 5.30
N GLN A 86 -17.93 -14.93 5.91
CA GLN A 86 -16.90 -14.64 6.91
C GLN A 86 -16.95 -15.61 8.09
N THR A 87 -15.78 -16.08 8.50
CA THR A 87 -15.65 -16.97 9.67
C THR A 87 -15.74 -16.24 11.01
N TYR A 88 -15.52 -14.93 11.02
CA TYR A 88 -15.77 -14.04 12.16
C TYR A 88 -17.16 -13.43 12.05
N SER A 89 -18.00 -13.55 13.08
CA SER A 89 -19.42 -13.20 13.01
C SER A 89 -19.78 -11.78 13.51
N ASN A 90 -18.90 -11.13 14.31
CA ASN A 90 -19.20 -9.83 14.90
C ASN A 90 -18.86 -8.67 13.95
N TRP A 91 -19.65 -8.55 12.90
CA TRP A 91 -19.53 -7.49 11.89
C TRP A 91 -20.89 -6.91 11.52
N GLU A 92 -20.87 -5.75 10.92
CA GLU A 92 -21.99 -5.16 10.19
C GLU A 92 -21.53 -4.65 8.82
N LEU A 93 -22.42 -4.72 7.84
CA LEU A 93 -22.23 -4.17 6.50
C LEU A 93 -23.15 -2.95 6.33
N ILE A 94 -22.58 -1.82 5.94
CA ILE A 94 -23.31 -0.57 5.72
C ILE A 94 -23.11 -0.14 4.28
N ILE A 95 -24.17 -0.23 3.49
CA ILE A 95 -24.17 0.09 2.06
C ILE A 95 -24.85 1.45 1.88
N ALA A 96 -24.10 2.43 1.37
CA ALA A 96 -24.64 3.75 1.01
C ALA A 96 -24.76 3.85 -0.51
N ASP A 97 -25.96 3.65 -1.03
CA ASP A 97 -26.23 3.61 -2.46
C ASP A 97 -26.68 4.95 -3.02
N GLY A 98 -25.82 5.55 -3.85
CA GLY A 98 -26.08 6.78 -4.60
C GLY A 98 -26.63 6.57 -6.01
N SER A 99 -26.95 5.32 -6.42
CA SER A 99 -27.49 5.02 -7.77
C SER A 99 -28.77 5.78 -8.07
N LYS A 100 -29.09 5.95 -9.33
CA LYS A 100 -30.29 6.70 -9.77
C LYS A 100 -31.59 5.99 -9.44
N ASP A 101 -31.60 4.67 -9.56
CA ASP A 101 -32.74 3.82 -9.24
C ASP A 101 -32.51 3.03 -7.92
N ASP A 102 -33.43 2.13 -7.61
CA ASP A 102 -33.42 1.34 -6.38
C ASP A 102 -33.17 -0.18 -6.64
N HIS A 103 -32.56 -0.53 -7.79
CA HIS A 103 -32.38 -1.93 -8.19
C HIS A 103 -31.59 -2.74 -7.15
N LEU A 104 -30.57 -2.13 -6.52
CA LEU A 104 -29.78 -2.81 -5.50
C LEU A 104 -30.57 -3.14 -4.24
N SER A 105 -31.59 -2.34 -3.88
CA SER A 105 -32.41 -2.56 -2.69
C SER A 105 -33.12 -3.92 -2.71
N LYS A 106 -33.47 -4.41 -3.91
CA LYS A 106 -34.16 -5.68 -4.14
C LYS A 106 -33.24 -6.89 -3.98
N LEU A 107 -31.92 -6.67 -4.01
CA LEU A 107 -30.90 -7.71 -3.88
C LEU A 107 -30.40 -7.86 -2.43
N VAL A 108 -30.75 -6.91 -1.55
CA VAL A 108 -30.34 -6.95 -0.15
C VAL A 108 -31.04 -8.10 0.57
N ILE A 109 -30.26 -8.97 1.17
CA ILE A 109 -30.74 -10.11 1.93
C ILE A 109 -31.21 -9.63 3.33
N ALA A 110 -32.24 -10.23 3.86
CA ALA A 110 -32.74 -9.97 5.22
C ALA A 110 -31.77 -10.59 6.26
N ASP A 111 -30.73 -9.87 6.61
CA ASP A 111 -29.77 -10.17 7.68
C ASP A 111 -29.63 -8.93 8.56
N GLU A 112 -29.78 -9.08 9.87
CA GLU A 112 -29.74 -7.96 10.83
C GLU A 112 -28.39 -7.19 10.84
N ARG A 113 -27.33 -7.82 10.32
CA ARG A 113 -26.01 -7.23 10.19
C ARG A 113 -25.88 -6.36 8.95
N ILE A 114 -26.82 -6.40 7.99
CA ILE A 114 -26.75 -5.67 6.72
C ILE A 114 -27.70 -4.48 6.77
N ARG A 115 -27.15 -3.29 6.63
CA ARG A 115 -27.90 -2.05 6.55
C ARG A 115 -27.72 -1.41 5.16
N TYR A 116 -28.79 -1.26 4.43
CA TYR A 116 -28.83 -0.58 3.16
C TYR A 116 -29.43 0.82 3.32
N ILE A 117 -28.75 1.81 2.75
CA ILE A 117 -29.15 3.22 2.81
C ILE A 117 -29.24 3.76 1.40
N LYS A 118 -30.46 4.03 0.92
CA LYS A 118 -30.66 4.72 -0.34
C LYS A 118 -30.40 6.22 -0.14
N LEU A 119 -29.39 6.74 -0.79
CA LEU A 119 -29.06 8.16 -0.75
C LEU A 119 -29.98 8.96 -1.66
N LYS A 120 -30.29 10.19 -1.28
CA LYS A 120 -31.13 11.10 -2.10
C LYS A 120 -30.45 11.51 -3.41
N ARG A 121 -29.12 11.47 -3.44
CA ARG A 121 -28.27 11.80 -4.60
C ARG A 121 -26.89 11.22 -4.42
N ASN A 122 -26.20 10.96 -5.52
CA ASN A 122 -24.77 10.66 -5.49
C ASN A 122 -23.98 11.92 -5.15
N THR A 123 -23.13 11.83 -4.13
CA THR A 123 -22.26 12.92 -3.66
C THR A 123 -20.77 12.61 -3.88
N GLY A 124 -20.47 11.67 -4.77
CA GLY A 124 -19.13 11.17 -5.01
C GLY A 124 -18.75 10.08 -4.00
N ILE A 125 -17.63 9.41 -4.24
CA ILE A 125 -17.20 8.29 -3.40
C ILE A 125 -16.98 8.73 -1.96
N SER A 126 -16.29 9.86 -1.72
CA SER A 126 -16.08 10.41 -0.38
C SER A 126 -17.39 10.74 0.32
N GLY A 127 -18.31 11.40 -0.39
CA GLY A 127 -19.60 11.79 0.17
C GLY A 127 -20.45 10.59 0.54
N ASN A 128 -20.57 9.61 -0.35
CA ASN A 128 -21.33 8.38 -0.10
C ASN A 128 -20.71 7.57 1.04
N THR A 129 -19.37 7.46 1.09
CA THR A 129 -18.68 6.77 2.21
C THR A 129 -18.90 7.49 3.54
N ASN A 130 -18.89 8.83 3.55
CA ASN A 130 -19.16 9.59 4.77
C ASN A 130 -20.60 9.41 5.27
N GLU A 131 -21.59 9.17 4.38
CA GLU A 131 -22.94 8.82 4.82
C GLU A 131 -22.98 7.43 5.47
N ALA A 132 -22.31 6.42 4.91
CA ALA A 132 -22.16 5.12 5.54
C ALA A 132 -21.43 5.23 6.90
N LEU A 133 -20.39 6.07 6.98
CA LEU A 133 -19.58 6.27 8.19
C LEU A 133 -20.39 6.80 9.39
N LYS A 134 -21.42 7.59 9.15
CA LYS A 134 -22.33 8.10 10.22
C LYS A 134 -23.06 6.98 10.92
N GLU A 135 -23.40 5.93 10.18
CA GLU A 135 -24.21 4.80 10.65
C GLU A 135 -23.36 3.69 11.28
N ALA A 136 -22.02 3.75 11.14
CA ALA A 136 -21.11 2.74 11.66
C ALA A 136 -21.11 2.71 13.18
N THR A 137 -21.34 1.53 13.76
CA THR A 137 -21.39 1.30 15.22
C THR A 137 -20.24 0.41 15.73
N GLY A 138 -19.41 -0.12 14.83
CA GLY A 138 -18.28 -0.98 15.18
C GLY A 138 -17.12 -0.23 15.82
N ASP A 139 -16.26 -0.98 16.48
CA ASP A 139 -15.02 -0.49 17.09
C ASP A 139 -13.96 -0.13 16.03
N TYR A 140 -14.01 -0.88 14.92
CA TYR A 140 -13.16 -0.69 13.75
C TYR A 140 -14.00 -0.64 12.48
N ILE A 141 -13.49 0.07 11.47
CA ILE A 141 -14.18 0.32 10.20
C ILE A 141 -13.30 -0.12 9.05
N GLY A 142 -13.80 -1.04 8.21
CA GLY A 142 -13.16 -1.51 6.98
C GLY A 142 -13.80 -0.87 5.74
N LEU A 143 -13.01 -0.66 4.69
CA LEU A 143 -13.46 -0.08 3.43
C LEU A 143 -13.49 -1.15 2.34
N LEU A 144 -14.65 -1.39 1.75
CA LEU A 144 -14.84 -2.36 0.68
C LEU A 144 -15.50 -1.68 -0.52
N ASP A 145 -14.88 -1.78 -1.69
CA ASP A 145 -15.45 -1.24 -2.92
C ASP A 145 -16.62 -2.12 -3.38
N HIS A 146 -17.61 -1.48 -4.03
CA HIS A 146 -18.91 -2.10 -4.35
C HIS A 146 -18.86 -3.20 -5.41
N ASP A 147 -17.72 -3.40 -6.05
CA ASP A 147 -17.47 -4.37 -7.11
C ASP A 147 -16.43 -5.44 -6.72
N ASP A 148 -15.93 -5.42 -5.46
CA ASP A 148 -14.88 -6.29 -4.95
C ASP A 148 -15.39 -7.33 -3.95
N ALA A 149 -14.49 -8.18 -3.45
CA ALA A 149 -14.84 -9.21 -2.48
C ALA A 149 -13.72 -9.45 -1.45
N LEU A 150 -14.12 -9.85 -0.23
CA LEU A 150 -13.22 -10.32 0.82
C LEU A 150 -13.05 -11.84 0.77
N THR A 151 -11.87 -12.34 1.18
CA THR A 151 -11.71 -13.77 1.44
C THR A 151 -12.52 -14.20 2.66
N PRO A 152 -12.97 -15.49 2.77
CA PRO A 152 -13.86 -15.91 3.84
C PRO A 152 -13.27 -15.84 5.25
N ASP A 153 -11.95 -15.71 5.36
CA ASP A 153 -11.19 -15.62 6.61
C ASP A 153 -10.68 -14.20 6.92
N CYS A 154 -11.07 -13.22 6.12
CA CYS A 154 -10.58 -11.84 6.22
C CYS A 154 -10.85 -11.25 7.60
N LEU A 155 -12.11 -11.19 8.02
CA LEU A 155 -12.48 -10.54 9.28
C LEU A 155 -11.98 -11.32 10.52
N TYR A 156 -11.71 -12.62 10.39
CA TYR A 156 -11.05 -13.39 11.43
C TYR A 156 -9.62 -12.91 11.69
N TYR A 157 -8.82 -12.74 10.64
CA TYR A 157 -7.45 -12.24 10.80
C TYR A 157 -7.41 -10.79 11.22
N VAL A 158 -8.35 -9.97 10.77
CA VAL A 158 -8.54 -8.60 11.22
C VAL A 158 -8.83 -8.55 12.72
N ALA A 159 -9.84 -9.28 13.19
CA ALA A 159 -10.19 -9.35 14.62
C ALA A 159 -9.02 -9.85 15.47
N LYS A 160 -8.32 -10.89 15.00
CA LYS A 160 -7.12 -11.43 15.66
C LYS A 160 -6.01 -10.39 15.83
N ALA A 161 -5.76 -9.58 14.80
CA ALA A 161 -4.77 -8.51 14.86
C ALA A 161 -5.20 -7.39 15.83
N ILE A 162 -6.47 -6.99 15.80
CA ILE A 162 -7.03 -5.96 16.69
C ILE A 162 -6.94 -6.39 18.15
N VAL A 163 -7.36 -7.60 18.48
CA VAL A 163 -7.28 -8.12 19.88
C VAL A 163 -5.84 -8.11 20.37
N LYS A 164 -4.88 -8.39 19.48
CA LYS A 164 -3.46 -8.46 19.85
C LYS A 164 -2.85 -7.10 20.21
N SER A 165 -3.16 -6.03 19.48
CA SER A 165 -2.40 -4.79 19.60
C SER A 165 -3.23 -3.50 19.55
N LYS A 166 -4.53 -3.56 19.24
CA LYS A 166 -5.42 -2.39 19.12
C LYS A 166 -4.82 -1.26 18.26
N PRO A 167 -4.41 -1.54 17.02
CA PRO A 167 -3.70 -0.58 16.19
C PRO A 167 -4.56 0.63 15.84
N ALA A 168 -3.94 1.76 15.47
CA ALA A 168 -4.64 2.90 14.87
C ALA A 168 -5.35 2.48 13.59
N PHE A 169 -4.64 1.74 12.74
CA PHE A 169 -5.20 1.06 11.58
C PHE A 169 -4.35 -0.15 11.19
N LEU A 170 -4.94 -1.02 10.39
CA LEU A 170 -4.28 -2.18 9.81
C LEU A 170 -4.64 -2.34 8.34
N TYR A 171 -3.83 -3.09 7.62
CA TYR A 171 -4.05 -3.39 6.21
C TYR A 171 -3.55 -4.79 5.85
N THR A 172 -4.08 -5.32 4.75
CA THR A 172 -3.77 -6.67 4.29
C THR A 172 -3.07 -6.66 2.93
N ASP A 173 -2.59 -7.81 2.49
CA ASP A 173 -2.26 -8.01 1.08
C ASP A 173 -3.54 -8.15 0.27
N GLU A 174 -3.42 -7.95 -1.05
CA GLU A 174 -4.50 -8.05 -2.02
C GLU A 174 -4.00 -8.75 -3.28
N ASP A 175 -4.91 -9.19 -4.12
CA ASP A 175 -4.64 -9.57 -5.49
C ASP A 175 -5.71 -9.00 -6.43
N LYS A 176 -5.56 -9.26 -7.71
CA LYS A 176 -6.57 -8.96 -8.70
C LYS A 176 -7.34 -10.22 -9.06
N ALA A 177 -8.62 -10.06 -9.35
CA ALA A 177 -9.49 -11.10 -9.85
C ALA A 177 -10.02 -10.76 -11.24
N ASP A 178 -10.37 -11.75 -12.04
CA ASP A 178 -11.16 -11.54 -13.24
C ASP A 178 -12.59 -11.10 -12.91
N GLU A 179 -13.36 -10.70 -13.91
CA GLU A 179 -14.73 -10.19 -13.74
C GLU A 179 -15.63 -11.17 -12.98
N GLU A 180 -15.44 -12.47 -13.17
CA GLU A 180 -16.23 -13.54 -12.57
C GLU A 180 -15.69 -14.06 -11.23
N MET A 181 -14.60 -13.49 -10.71
CA MET A 181 -13.92 -13.92 -9.48
C MET A 181 -13.43 -15.38 -9.48
N PHE A 182 -13.13 -15.95 -10.66
CA PHE A 182 -12.63 -17.32 -10.78
C PHE A 182 -11.10 -17.41 -10.84
N HIS A 183 -10.43 -16.38 -11.39
CA HIS A 183 -8.98 -16.37 -11.55
C HIS A 183 -8.36 -15.20 -10.84
N PHE A 184 -7.45 -15.50 -9.90
CA PHE A 184 -6.70 -14.52 -9.14
C PHE A 184 -5.30 -14.35 -9.73
N PHE A 185 -4.83 -13.11 -9.86
CA PHE A 185 -3.57 -12.77 -10.51
C PHE A 185 -2.97 -11.48 -9.96
N GLU A 186 -1.72 -11.19 -10.32
CA GLU A 186 -0.99 -9.99 -9.91
C GLU A 186 -1.07 -9.74 -8.38
N PRO A 187 -0.64 -10.71 -7.53
CA PRO A 187 -0.68 -10.55 -6.09
C PRO A 187 0.15 -9.35 -5.65
N ASN A 188 -0.41 -8.52 -4.76
CA ASN A 188 0.28 -7.41 -4.13
C ASN A 188 0.65 -7.81 -2.70
N ARG A 189 1.84 -8.42 -2.53
CA ARG A 189 2.44 -8.72 -1.23
C ARG A 189 3.07 -7.46 -0.68
N LYS A 190 2.41 -6.85 0.28
CA LYS A 190 2.78 -5.55 0.83
C LYS A 190 3.95 -5.67 1.82
N ARG A 191 4.50 -4.55 2.20
CA ARG A 191 5.50 -4.47 3.27
C ARG A 191 4.84 -4.06 4.57
N LYS A 192 5.53 -4.29 5.69
CA LYS A 192 5.21 -3.59 6.93
C LYS A 192 5.19 -2.09 6.66
N PHE A 193 4.50 -1.35 7.52
CA PHE A 193 4.37 0.09 7.37
C PHE A 193 5.72 0.77 7.07
N ASN A 194 5.71 1.64 6.09
CA ASN A 194 6.89 2.31 5.55
C ASN A 194 6.44 3.68 5.01
N MET A 195 6.75 4.75 5.75
CA MET A 195 6.28 6.08 5.43
C MET A 195 6.83 6.57 4.07
N ASP A 196 8.11 6.35 3.78
CA ASP A 196 8.70 6.78 2.51
C ASP A 196 8.13 6.03 1.30
N LEU A 197 7.82 4.74 1.47
CA LEU A 197 7.12 3.98 0.44
C LEU A 197 5.68 4.47 0.28
N LEU A 198 4.99 4.82 1.37
CA LEU A 198 3.64 5.41 1.33
C LEU A 198 3.64 6.75 0.61
N LEU A 199 4.65 7.60 0.81
CA LEU A 199 4.80 8.85 0.06
C LEU A 199 5.09 8.60 -1.43
N SER A 200 5.66 7.44 -1.77
CA SER A 200 5.95 7.10 -3.17
C SER A 200 4.75 6.53 -3.92
N ASN A 201 3.81 5.89 -3.25
CA ASN A 201 2.56 5.37 -3.82
C ASN A 201 1.60 4.87 -2.73
N ASN A 202 0.31 4.80 -3.04
CA ASN A 202 -0.69 4.18 -2.17
C ASN A 202 -0.57 2.65 -2.17
N TYR A 203 0.48 2.11 -1.55
CA TYR A 203 0.68 0.66 -1.50
C TYR A 203 -0.22 -0.05 -0.48
N ILE A 204 -0.83 0.69 0.44
CA ILE A 204 -1.74 0.16 1.47
C ILE A 204 -3.10 -0.21 0.87
N CYS A 205 -3.75 0.72 0.18
CA CYS A 205 -5.00 0.60 -0.58
C CYS A 205 -6.05 -0.33 0.10
N HIS A 206 -6.15 -1.60 -0.29
CA HIS A 206 -7.11 -2.59 0.21
C HIS A 206 -6.40 -3.72 0.99
N PHE A 207 -6.99 -4.38 1.96
CA PHE A 207 -8.14 -4.02 2.74
C PHE A 207 -7.68 -3.14 3.90
N LEU A 208 -8.13 -1.91 3.93
CA LEU A 208 -7.86 -0.97 5.03
C LEU A 208 -8.91 -1.14 6.11
N VAL A 209 -8.46 -1.30 7.36
CA VAL A 209 -9.33 -1.28 8.54
C VAL A 209 -8.75 -0.32 9.58
N MET A 210 -9.53 0.64 10.01
CA MET A 210 -9.12 1.72 10.90
C MET A 210 -9.99 1.78 12.16
N ARG A 211 -9.42 2.18 13.28
CA ARG A 211 -10.17 2.43 14.52
C ARG A 211 -11.27 3.46 14.27
N ALA A 212 -12.46 3.19 14.77
CA ALA A 212 -13.67 3.95 14.40
C ALA A 212 -13.60 5.42 14.81
N ASP A 213 -13.07 5.72 15.98
CA ASP A 213 -12.88 7.11 16.45
C ASP A 213 -11.96 7.90 15.52
N LEU A 214 -10.84 7.29 15.10
CA LEU A 214 -9.89 7.92 14.20
C LEU A 214 -10.52 8.18 12.83
N MET A 215 -11.19 7.19 12.22
CA MET A 215 -11.84 7.37 10.91
C MET A 215 -12.96 8.40 10.95
N LYS A 216 -13.79 8.40 12.03
CA LYS A 216 -14.87 9.38 12.23
C LYS A 216 -14.34 10.81 12.41
N ASN A 217 -13.16 10.97 13.02
CA ASN A 217 -12.51 12.28 13.17
C ASN A 217 -11.91 12.77 11.85
N LEU A 218 -11.22 11.89 11.12
CA LEU A 218 -10.54 12.24 9.87
C LEU A 218 -11.50 12.46 8.71
N LYS A 219 -12.52 11.63 8.53
CA LYS A 219 -13.50 11.62 7.44
C LYS A 219 -12.85 11.61 6.05
N PHE A 220 -13.63 11.32 5.04
CA PHE A 220 -13.22 11.42 3.64
C PHE A 220 -13.38 12.85 3.15
N ARG A 221 -12.42 13.34 2.39
CA ARG A 221 -12.40 14.69 1.84
C ARG A 221 -12.75 14.65 0.34
N PRO A 222 -13.90 15.20 -0.10
CA PRO A 222 -14.35 15.13 -1.50
C PRO A 222 -13.39 15.76 -2.52
N GLU A 223 -12.58 16.72 -2.11
CA GLU A 223 -11.56 17.34 -2.95
C GLU A 223 -10.45 16.36 -3.40
N PHE A 224 -10.39 15.18 -2.77
CA PHE A 224 -9.46 14.10 -3.12
C PHE A 224 -10.16 12.90 -3.77
N ASP A 225 -11.40 13.01 -4.23
CA ASP A 225 -12.12 11.92 -4.90
C ASP A 225 -11.25 11.30 -6.01
N GLY A 226 -11.21 9.95 -6.05
CA GLY A 226 -10.31 9.16 -6.87
C GLY A 226 -8.97 8.79 -6.22
N SER A 227 -8.61 9.47 -5.11
CA SER A 227 -7.49 9.15 -4.21
C SER A 227 -7.86 9.45 -2.75
N GLN A 228 -9.15 9.37 -2.43
CA GLN A 228 -9.72 9.69 -1.12
C GLN A 228 -9.23 8.75 -0.02
N ASP A 229 -9.00 7.49 -0.36
CA ASP A 229 -8.39 6.48 0.50
C ASP A 229 -6.92 6.80 0.78
N TYR A 230 -6.17 7.22 -0.23
CA TYR A 230 -4.78 7.62 -0.08
C TYR A 230 -4.63 8.85 0.83
N ASP A 231 -5.47 9.87 0.64
CA ASP A 231 -5.54 11.02 1.52
C ASP A 231 -5.83 10.62 2.97
N LEU A 232 -6.84 9.75 3.18
CA LEU A 232 -7.19 9.25 4.50
C LEU A 232 -6.04 8.49 5.15
N ILE A 233 -5.39 7.59 4.40
CA ILE A 233 -4.27 6.76 4.88
C ILE A 233 -3.07 7.64 5.28
N LEU A 234 -2.71 8.64 4.46
CA LEU A 234 -1.63 9.59 4.79
C LEU A 234 -1.91 10.33 6.10
N ARG A 235 -3.12 10.86 6.27
CA ARG A 235 -3.52 11.56 7.51
C ARG A 235 -3.54 10.64 8.72
N ALA A 236 -4.03 9.41 8.57
CA ALA A 236 -4.03 8.41 9.62
C ALA A 236 -2.61 7.96 10.00
N ALA A 237 -1.73 7.80 8.99
CA ALA A 237 -0.33 7.46 9.22
C ALA A 237 0.42 8.58 9.98
N GLY A 238 0.18 9.83 9.60
CA GLY A 238 0.72 10.98 10.33
C GLY A 238 0.28 10.98 11.79
N TYR A 239 -1.02 10.82 12.03
CA TYR A 239 -1.57 10.72 13.38
C TYR A 239 -0.93 9.57 14.19
N ALA A 240 -0.87 8.37 13.61
CA ALA A 240 -0.31 7.21 14.31
C ALA A 240 1.17 7.40 14.66
N VAL A 241 1.97 7.95 13.74
CA VAL A 241 3.40 8.24 13.99
C VAL A 241 3.59 9.30 15.07
N GLU A 242 2.78 10.36 15.06
CA GLU A 242 2.82 11.46 16.05
C GLU A 242 2.47 10.97 17.45
N HIS A 243 1.46 10.08 17.57
CA HIS A 243 0.96 9.55 18.85
C HIS A 243 1.64 8.24 19.28
N GLY A 244 2.57 7.72 18.47
CA GLY A 244 3.25 6.44 18.78
C GLY A 244 2.32 5.23 18.76
N GLU A 245 1.23 5.31 17.96
CA GLU A 245 0.27 4.22 17.81
C GLU A 245 0.72 3.22 16.73
N GLU A 246 0.36 1.95 16.91
CA GLU A 246 0.78 0.88 16.00
C GLU A 246 -0.02 0.90 14.69
N ILE A 247 0.68 0.65 13.58
CA ILE A 247 0.13 0.37 12.25
C ILE A 247 0.48 -1.07 11.90
N VAL A 248 -0.53 -1.92 11.69
CA VAL A 248 -0.33 -3.36 11.51
C VAL A 248 -0.52 -3.78 10.06
N HIS A 249 0.43 -4.53 9.53
CA HIS A 249 0.30 -5.27 8.27
C HIS A 249 -0.03 -6.73 8.56
N ILE A 250 -1.11 -7.23 7.96
CA ILE A 250 -1.45 -8.66 7.94
C ILE A 250 -0.94 -9.23 6.61
N PRO A 251 0.14 -10.03 6.58
CA PRO A 251 0.78 -10.51 5.35
C PRO A 251 0.01 -11.69 4.74
N ARG A 252 -1.26 -11.45 4.42
CA ARG A 252 -2.18 -12.40 3.78
C ARG A 252 -2.99 -11.67 2.73
N ILE A 253 -3.23 -12.31 1.58
CA ILE A 253 -4.22 -11.85 0.62
C ILE A 253 -5.59 -12.11 1.23
N LEU A 254 -6.29 -11.03 1.58
CA LEU A 254 -7.61 -11.07 2.21
C LEU A 254 -8.65 -10.23 1.44
N TYR A 255 -8.24 -9.66 0.33
CA TYR A 255 -9.05 -8.81 -0.54
C TYR A 255 -8.77 -9.15 -2.01
N HIS A 256 -9.84 -9.29 -2.80
CA HIS A 256 -9.81 -9.53 -4.23
C HIS A 256 -10.33 -8.33 -4.99
N TRP A 257 -9.47 -7.67 -5.75
CA TRP A 257 -9.80 -6.51 -6.57
C TRP A 257 -10.26 -6.95 -7.96
N ARG A 258 -11.56 -6.77 -8.25
CA ARG A 258 -12.16 -7.14 -9.52
C ARG A 258 -11.66 -6.28 -10.66
N CYS A 259 -11.30 -6.93 -11.77
CA CYS A 259 -10.79 -6.30 -12.98
C CYS A 259 -11.72 -6.55 -14.17
N TYR A 260 -12.37 -5.52 -14.65
CA TYR A 260 -13.20 -5.51 -15.85
C TYR A 260 -12.85 -4.31 -16.74
N GLU A 261 -13.37 -4.25 -17.97
CA GLU A 261 -12.89 -3.30 -19.00
C GLU A 261 -13.04 -1.82 -18.57
N GLU A 262 -14.07 -1.50 -17.79
CA GLU A 262 -14.37 -0.15 -17.30
C GLU A 262 -13.74 0.14 -15.93
N SER A 263 -13.17 -0.86 -15.26
CA SER A 263 -12.58 -0.69 -13.93
C SER A 263 -11.36 0.21 -13.94
N THR A 264 -11.11 0.89 -12.84
CA THR A 264 -9.93 1.76 -12.65
C THR A 264 -8.63 0.97 -12.79
N SER A 265 -8.62 -0.31 -12.42
CA SER A 265 -7.47 -1.20 -12.51
C SER A 265 -6.99 -1.47 -13.96
N LEU A 266 -7.91 -1.45 -14.93
CA LEU A 266 -7.58 -1.68 -16.34
C LEU A 266 -7.56 -0.41 -17.19
N ASN A 267 -8.29 0.65 -16.80
CA ASN A 267 -8.38 1.89 -17.56
C ASN A 267 -7.79 3.08 -16.78
N THR A 268 -6.48 3.04 -16.60
CA THR A 268 -5.71 4.04 -15.87
C THR A 268 -5.80 5.47 -16.44
N ASP A 269 -6.14 5.64 -17.73
CA ASP A 269 -6.21 6.97 -18.36
C ASP A 269 -7.58 7.64 -18.17
N SER A 270 -8.62 6.90 -17.80
CA SER A 270 -9.97 7.47 -17.61
C SER A 270 -10.09 8.36 -16.37
N LYS A 271 -9.14 8.24 -15.42
CA LYS A 271 -9.15 8.98 -14.16
C LYS A 271 -7.82 9.73 -13.94
N GLY A 272 -7.37 10.49 -14.94
CA GLY A 272 -6.17 11.34 -14.79
C GLY A 272 -6.20 12.23 -13.56
N TYR A 273 -7.40 12.73 -13.19
CA TYR A 273 -7.62 13.51 -11.97
C TYR A 273 -7.26 12.75 -10.66
N ALA A 274 -7.39 11.41 -10.64
CA ALA A 274 -7.07 10.63 -9.46
C ALA A 274 -5.57 10.71 -9.13
N TYR A 275 -4.71 10.65 -10.15
CA TYR A 275 -3.25 10.76 -9.93
C TYR A 275 -2.86 12.17 -9.48
N GLU A 276 -3.48 13.20 -10.04
CA GLU A 276 -3.29 14.58 -9.58
C GLU A 276 -3.77 14.75 -8.13
N ASN A 277 -4.89 14.15 -7.76
CA ASN A 277 -5.39 14.21 -6.39
C ASN A 277 -4.50 13.41 -5.43
N GLY A 278 -3.93 12.28 -5.86
CA GLY A 278 -2.92 11.56 -5.08
C GLY A 278 -1.66 12.39 -4.81
N LYS A 279 -1.18 13.11 -5.83
CA LYS A 279 -0.07 14.06 -5.69
C LYS A 279 -0.40 15.18 -4.69
N LYS A 280 -1.57 15.81 -4.83
CA LYS A 280 -2.05 16.84 -3.91
C LYS A 280 -2.18 16.32 -2.47
N ALA A 281 -2.63 15.06 -2.29
CA ALA A 281 -2.74 14.45 -0.98
C ALA A 281 -1.36 14.32 -0.30
N ILE A 282 -0.31 13.95 -1.05
CA ILE A 282 1.07 13.91 -0.55
C ILE A 282 1.54 15.32 -0.20
N GLU A 283 1.33 16.31 -1.08
CA GLU A 283 1.72 17.71 -0.85
C GLU A 283 1.04 18.30 0.39
N ASP A 284 -0.29 18.06 0.56
CA ASP A 284 -1.04 18.48 1.74
C ASP A 284 -0.52 17.81 3.03
N PHE A 285 -0.24 16.51 2.96
CA PHE A 285 0.36 15.77 4.07
C PHE A 285 1.72 16.33 4.45
N CYS A 286 2.64 16.49 3.50
CA CYS A 286 3.98 17.01 3.76
C CYS A 286 3.93 18.43 4.34
N LYS A 287 3.03 19.28 3.83
CA LYS A 287 2.80 20.62 4.39
C LYS A 287 2.36 20.57 5.86
N LYS A 288 1.47 19.65 6.25
CA LYS A 288 1.04 19.46 7.64
C LYS A 288 2.16 18.96 8.55
N MET A 289 3.08 18.18 7.99
CA MET A 289 4.28 17.71 8.69
C MET A 289 5.38 18.78 8.75
N ASN A 290 5.17 19.98 8.20
CA ASN A 290 6.16 21.04 8.02
C ASN A 290 7.40 20.60 7.22
N TRP A 291 7.20 19.73 6.21
CA TRP A 291 8.25 19.32 5.30
C TRP A 291 8.22 20.16 4.01
N GLU A 292 9.36 20.75 3.66
CA GLU A 292 9.54 21.43 2.38
C GLU A 292 9.87 20.43 1.29
N VAL A 293 8.91 20.17 0.41
CA VAL A 293 9.03 19.15 -0.65
C VAL A 293 8.53 19.62 -1.99
N VAL A 294 9.04 19.01 -3.04
CA VAL A 294 8.44 19.00 -4.37
C VAL A 294 8.11 17.56 -4.73
N VAL A 295 6.85 17.32 -5.09
CA VAL A 295 6.36 16.00 -5.50
C VAL A 295 6.32 15.95 -7.02
N ASN A 296 7.01 14.99 -7.63
CA ASN A 296 7.05 14.78 -9.07
C ASN A 296 6.46 13.42 -9.44
N ASP A 297 5.84 13.36 -10.63
CA ASP A 297 5.39 12.10 -11.20
C ASP A 297 6.58 11.25 -11.64
N THR A 298 6.39 9.93 -11.58
CA THR A 298 7.31 8.96 -12.18
C THR A 298 6.80 8.51 -13.56
N PRO A 299 7.55 7.70 -14.32
CA PRO A 299 7.03 7.06 -15.54
C PRO A 299 5.81 6.16 -15.31
N HIS A 300 5.58 5.72 -14.09
CA HIS A 300 4.47 4.88 -13.69
C HIS A 300 3.38 5.72 -13.03
N LEU A 301 2.15 5.63 -13.50
CA LEU A 301 1.01 6.37 -12.94
C LEU A 301 0.71 5.91 -11.50
N GLY A 302 0.42 6.87 -10.63
CA GLY A 302 0.18 6.62 -9.21
C GLY A 302 1.45 6.38 -8.40
N PHE A 303 2.63 6.59 -9.02
CA PHE A 303 3.92 6.55 -8.37
C PHE A 303 4.58 7.91 -8.42
N TYR A 304 5.08 8.37 -7.28
CA TYR A 304 5.58 9.71 -7.08
C TYR A 304 7.02 9.68 -6.58
N LYS A 305 7.74 10.78 -6.81
CA LYS A 305 9.07 11.01 -6.27
C LYS A 305 9.10 12.29 -5.47
N ILE A 306 9.59 12.19 -4.24
CA ILE A 306 9.67 13.30 -3.29
C ILE A 306 11.08 13.87 -3.30
N TYR A 307 11.17 15.19 -3.46
CA TYR A 307 12.42 15.95 -3.31
C TYR A 307 12.28 16.88 -2.11
N TYR A 308 13.19 16.75 -1.15
CA TYR A 308 13.20 17.53 0.09
C TYR A 308 14.16 18.73 -0.05
N TYR A 309 13.81 19.88 0.53
CA TYR A 309 14.59 21.10 0.53
C TYR A 309 14.90 21.56 1.96
N PRO A 310 16.18 21.94 2.30
CA PRO A 310 17.36 21.81 1.43
C PRO A 310 17.77 20.36 1.18
N ASP A 311 17.43 19.43 2.06
CA ASP A 311 17.66 18.00 1.95
C ASP A 311 16.70 17.20 2.85
N LEU A 312 16.79 15.88 2.82
CA LEU A 312 15.93 14.98 3.57
C LEU A 312 16.15 15.12 5.09
N PHE A 313 17.40 15.33 5.55
CA PHE A 313 17.69 15.40 6.98
C PHE A 313 17.11 16.65 7.64
N ALA A 314 17.03 17.76 6.92
CA ALA A 314 16.42 18.99 7.41
C ALA A 314 14.91 18.84 7.67
N ASN A 315 14.24 17.95 6.93
CA ASN A 315 12.80 17.73 7.01
C ASN A 315 12.41 16.52 7.88
N ARG A 316 13.28 15.51 7.95
CA ARG A 316 13.00 14.22 8.57
C ARG A 316 13.96 13.95 9.72
N GLU A 317 13.66 14.50 10.91
CA GLU A 317 14.52 14.43 12.10
C GLU A 317 14.94 13.00 12.48
N LYS A 318 14.04 12.03 12.29
CA LYS A 318 14.31 10.63 12.64
C LYS A 318 15.01 9.82 11.53
N VAL A 319 15.40 10.45 10.42
CA VAL A 319 16.24 9.78 9.41
C VAL A 319 17.71 10.02 9.72
N GLY A 320 18.46 8.94 9.98
CA GLY A 320 19.87 8.99 10.31
C GLY A 320 20.81 8.75 9.12
N ALA A 321 20.36 8.02 8.11
CA ALA A 321 21.14 7.71 6.94
C ALA A 321 20.28 7.58 5.67
N VAL A 322 20.89 7.93 4.54
CA VAL A 322 20.34 7.70 3.19
C VAL A 322 21.34 6.87 2.41
N CYS A 323 20.89 5.77 1.79
CA CYS A 323 21.73 4.93 0.95
C CYS A 323 21.18 4.83 -0.47
N GLY A 324 22.06 4.64 -1.44
CA GLY A 324 21.71 4.44 -2.84
C GLY A 324 22.18 3.10 -3.37
N PRO A 325 21.75 2.72 -4.59
CA PRO A 325 22.17 1.48 -5.22
C PRO A 325 23.64 1.51 -5.61
N LEU A 326 24.28 0.35 -5.56
CA LEU A 326 25.57 0.09 -6.16
C LEU A 326 25.41 -0.90 -7.31
N TYR A 327 26.18 -0.72 -8.37
CA TYR A 327 26.10 -1.55 -9.56
C TYR A 327 27.47 -2.18 -9.89
N THR A 328 27.43 -3.46 -10.23
CA THR A 328 28.55 -4.21 -10.83
C THR A 328 28.07 -4.85 -12.11
N MET A 329 28.78 -4.63 -13.22
CA MET A 329 28.39 -5.11 -14.56
C MET A 329 26.92 -4.80 -14.92
N GLY A 330 26.45 -3.59 -14.58
CA GLY A 330 25.08 -3.15 -14.88
C GLY A 330 23.97 -3.81 -14.04
N ARG A 331 24.32 -4.50 -12.94
CA ARG A 331 23.38 -5.14 -12.02
C ARG A 331 23.55 -4.62 -10.59
N ILE A 332 22.47 -4.59 -9.82
CA ILE A 332 22.51 -4.16 -8.42
C ILE A 332 23.35 -5.15 -7.61
N SER A 333 24.42 -4.64 -6.98
CA SER A 333 25.37 -5.38 -6.15
C SER A 333 25.50 -4.83 -4.73
N GLY A 334 24.75 -3.79 -4.37
CA GLY A 334 24.70 -3.16 -3.05
C GLY A 334 23.56 -2.14 -2.99
N GLY A 335 23.32 -1.58 -1.81
CA GLY A 335 22.27 -0.58 -1.56
C GLY A 335 21.30 -1.01 -0.48
N ALA A 336 20.01 -1.16 -0.80
CA ALA A 336 18.97 -1.57 0.14
C ALA A 336 19.14 -3.03 0.60
N MET A 337 19.18 -3.25 1.92
CA MET A 337 19.38 -4.55 2.52
C MET A 337 18.37 -4.84 3.64
N HIS A 338 18.10 -6.13 3.86
CA HIS A 338 17.47 -6.65 5.07
C HIS A 338 18.41 -6.47 6.28
N ALA A 339 17.88 -6.69 7.47
CA ALA A 339 18.68 -6.56 8.70
C ALA A 339 19.86 -7.55 8.79
N ASP A 340 19.78 -8.67 8.08
CA ASP A 340 20.83 -9.68 7.97
C ASP A 340 21.88 -9.39 6.88
N GLY A 341 21.74 -8.27 6.16
CA GLY A 341 22.62 -7.85 5.09
C GLY A 341 22.29 -8.43 3.71
N THR A 342 21.23 -9.23 3.58
CA THR A 342 20.79 -9.72 2.26
C THR A 342 20.17 -8.56 1.45
N LEU A 343 20.52 -8.48 0.16
CA LEU A 343 20.06 -7.41 -0.73
C LEU A 343 18.59 -7.63 -1.13
N PHE A 344 17.79 -6.55 -1.06
CA PHE A 344 16.41 -6.57 -1.57
C PHE A 344 16.34 -6.78 -3.09
N TYR A 345 17.28 -6.20 -3.83
CA TYR A 345 17.22 -6.10 -5.30
C TYR A 345 18.47 -6.69 -5.96
N LYS A 346 19.04 -7.74 -5.36
CA LYS A 346 20.24 -8.39 -5.87
C LYS A 346 20.09 -8.78 -7.35
N ASP A 347 21.11 -8.50 -8.13
CA ASP A 347 21.24 -8.86 -9.55
C ASP A 347 20.17 -8.23 -10.48
N LEU A 348 19.32 -7.33 -9.97
CA LEU A 348 18.36 -6.59 -10.80
C LEU A 348 19.13 -5.71 -11.79
N PRO A 349 18.85 -5.78 -13.11
CA PRO A 349 19.50 -4.94 -14.10
C PRO A 349 19.25 -3.45 -13.85
N MET A 350 20.26 -2.63 -14.17
CA MET A 350 20.14 -1.17 -14.09
C MET A 350 18.97 -0.69 -14.95
N GLY A 351 18.12 0.17 -14.36
CA GLY A 351 16.95 0.71 -15.03
C GLY A 351 15.69 -0.17 -14.92
N TYR A 352 15.80 -1.36 -14.31
CA TYR A 352 14.62 -2.15 -13.96
C TYR A 352 14.05 -1.71 -12.60
N SER A 353 12.75 -1.80 -12.50
CA SER A 353 12.01 -1.31 -11.33
C SER A 353 11.72 -2.39 -10.27
N GLY A 354 11.83 -3.67 -10.67
CA GLY A 354 11.54 -4.82 -9.81
C GLY A 354 10.05 -4.98 -9.49
N TYR A 355 9.78 -5.92 -8.60
CA TYR A 355 8.42 -6.24 -8.15
C TYR A 355 7.71 -4.99 -7.61
N LEU A 356 6.54 -4.67 -8.18
CA LEU A 356 5.74 -3.48 -7.86
C LEU A 356 6.55 -2.17 -7.91
N HIS A 357 7.50 -2.08 -8.82
CA HIS A 357 8.38 -0.91 -9.01
C HIS A 357 9.25 -0.53 -7.81
N ARG A 358 9.35 -1.36 -6.79
CA ARG A 358 9.97 -1.02 -5.49
C ARG A 358 11.45 -0.68 -5.56
N ALA A 359 12.18 -1.23 -6.54
CA ALA A 359 13.60 -0.89 -6.69
C ALA A 359 13.83 0.55 -7.17
N SER A 360 12.80 1.19 -7.74
CA SER A 360 12.83 2.58 -8.22
C SER A 360 12.15 3.58 -7.28
N LEU A 361 11.68 3.13 -6.10
CA LEU A 361 10.95 3.96 -5.15
C LEU A 361 11.79 4.25 -3.91
N GLN A 362 11.65 5.48 -3.39
CA GLN A 362 12.17 5.84 -2.07
C GLN A 362 11.44 5.03 -1.00
N GLN A 363 12.17 4.49 -0.05
CA GLN A 363 11.60 3.64 1.00
C GLN A 363 12.54 3.51 2.19
N GLU A 364 11.98 3.31 3.38
CA GLU A 364 12.75 2.92 4.55
C GLU A 364 13.26 1.48 4.40
N VAL A 365 14.47 1.23 4.86
CA VAL A 365 15.12 -0.09 4.83
C VAL A 365 15.74 -0.41 6.18
N SER A 366 15.88 -1.70 6.47
CA SER A 366 16.48 -2.13 7.73
C SER A 366 17.99 -1.90 7.77
N CYS A 367 18.63 -1.94 6.61
CA CYS A 367 20.06 -1.75 6.45
C CYS A 367 20.35 -1.16 5.07
N GLY A 368 21.37 -0.30 4.98
CA GLY A 368 21.87 0.28 3.74
C GLY A 368 23.37 0.02 3.60
N ASP A 369 23.83 -0.13 2.35
CA ASP A 369 25.26 -0.36 2.07
C ASP A 369 26.07 0.91 2.35
N VAL A 370 26.99 0.83 3.31
CA VAL A 370 27.84 1.95 3.74
C VAL A 370 28.72 2.51 2.63
N ARG A 371 28.97 1.76 1.56
CA ARG A 371 29.78 2.19 0.41
C ARG A 371 29.08 3.23 -0.47
N ASN A 372 27.76 3.37 -0.35
CA ASN A 372 26.99 4.43 -1.01
C ASN A 372 25.94 4.95 -0.02
N MET A 373 26.44 5.55 1.07
CA MET A 373 25.64 6.07 2.17
C MET A 373 26.03 7.51 2.49
N ILE A 374 25.04 8.33 2.82
CA ILE A 374 25.21 9.66 3.43
C ILE A 374 24.55 9.55 4.81
N VAL A 375 25.23 10.04 5.83
CA VAL A 375 24.72 10.04 7.19
C VAL A 375 24.40 11.46 7.65
N ARG A 376 23.49 11.58 8.59
CA ARG A 376 23.18 12.82 9.28
C ARG A 376 24.44 13.36 9.97
N PRO A 377 24.69 14.68 9.94
CA PRO A 377 25.91 15.25 10.52
C PRO A 377 26.21 14.79 11.95
N GLU A 378 25.21 14.68 12.79
CA GLU A 378 25.34 14.25 14.20
C GLU A 378 25.80 12.79 14.35
N LEU A 379 25.70 11.98 13.29
CA LEU A 379 26.14 10.60 13.26
C LEU A 379 27.49 10.40 12.57
N GLN A 380 28.11 11.45 12.01
CA GLN A 380 29.35 11.34 11.22
C GLN A 380 30.48 10.72 12.02
N ASP A 381 30.75 11.18 13.24
CA ASP A 381 31.80 10.63 14.11
C ASP A 381 31.56 9.13 14.43
N THR A 382 30.29 8.74 14.57
CA THR A 382 29.93 7.34 14.80
C THR A 382 30.18 6.50 13.55
N PHE A 383 29.85 7.03 12.38
CA PHE A 383 30.11 6.39 11.10
C PHE A 383 31.60 6.20 10.88
N ASP A 384 32.40 7.25 11.05
CA ASP A 384 33.86 7.23 10.82
C ASP A 384 34.56 6.20 11.73
N ARG A 385 34.15 6.13 13.00
CA ARG A 385 34.69 5.13 13.96
C ARG A 385 34.31 3.70 13.65
N MET A 386 33.06 3.45 13.22
CA MET A 386 32.56 2.10 12.99
C MET A 386 32.87 1.58 11.59
N VAL A 387 32.81 2.43 10.60
CA VAL A 387 32.93 2.07 9.18
C VAL A 387 34.35 2.35 8.66
N GLY A 388 34.95 3.48 9.04
CA GLY A 388 36.21 3.98 8.50
C GLY A 388 36.04 4.48 7.07
N ASP A 389 37.01 4.17 6.21
CA ASP A 389 36.93 4.56 4.79
C ASP A 389 36.11 3.54 3.98
N PRO A 390 34.87 3.88 3.56
CA PRO A 390 34.00 2.95 2.84
C PRO A 390 34.56 2.50 1.48
N GLU A 391 35.45 3.27 0.87
CA GLU A 391 36.01 2.94 -0.45
C GLU A 391 37.05 1.82 -0.39
N LYS A 392 37.65 1.59 0.79
CA LYS A 392 38.64 0.53 1.03
C LYS A 392 38.03 -0.82 1.40
N LEU A 393 36.70 -0.86 1.66
CA LEU A 393 36.03 -2.09 2.10
C LEU A 393 35.79 -3.02 0.92
N ASN A 394 36.17 -4.29 1.10
CA ASN A 394 35.68 -5.33 0.23
C ASN A 394 34.19 -5.63 0.48
N ALA A 395 33.56 -6.44 -0.38
CA ALA A 395 32.12 -6.68 -0.32
C ALA A 395 31.66 -7.28 1.02
N LYS A 396 32.44 -8.21 1.60
CA LYS A 396 32.11 -8.87 2.87
C LYS A 396 32.22 -7.90 4.04
N GLU A 397 33.33 -7.20 4.15
CA GLU A 397 33.53 -6.16 5.18
C GLU A 397 32.47 -5.07 5.12
N ALA A 398 32.08 -4.65 3.90
CA ALA A 398 31.04 -3.65 3.72
C ALA A 398 29.69 -4.13 4.28
N VAL A 399 29.29 -5.37 4.03
CA VAL A 399 28.04 -5.95 4.58
C VAL A 399 28.10 -6.00 6.10
N GLU A 400 29.18 -6.55 6.69
CA GLU A 400 29.35 -6.63 8.14
C GLU A 400 29.27 -5.25 8.81
N LYS A 401 29.98 -4.25 8.29
CA LYS A 401 29.98 -2.90 8.81
C LYS A 401 28.62 -2.20 8.60
N SER A 402 27.94 -2.45 7.48
CA SER A 402 26.60 -1.94 7.22
C SER A 402 25.61 -2.44 8.27
N ILE A 403 25.60 -3.75 8.56
CA ILE A 403 24.72 -4.33 9.57
C ILE A 403 24.97 -3.67 10.93
N LEU A 404 26.23 -3.62 11.37
CA LEU A 404 26.60 -3.07 12.68
C LEU A 404 26.23 -1.60 12.81
N PHE A 405 26.55 -0.77 11.80
CA PHE A 405 26.25 0.66 11.82
C PHE A 405 24.74 0.91 11.78
N CYS A 406 24.02 0.26 10.86
CA CYS A 406 22.56 0.44 10.72
C CYS A 406 21.81 -0.05 11.98
N GLU A 407 22.26 -1.14 12.60
CA GLU A 407 21.70 -1.59 13.88
C GLU A 407 21.94 -0.55 14.98
N LYS A 408 23.14 0.02 15.06
CA LYS A 408 23.48 1.04 16.04
C LYS A 408 22.59 2.27 15.93
N ILE A 409 22.43 2.85 14.73
CA ILE A 409 21.63 4.06 14.56
C ILE A 409 20.13 3.78 14.76
N ARG A 410 19.62 2.60 14.40
CA ARG A 410 18.24 2.19 14.72
C ARG A 410 17.99 2.09 16.22
N LYS A 411 18.95 1.56 17.00
CA LYS A 411 18.89 1.56 18.48
C LYS A 411 18.88 2.98 19.07
N MET A 412 19.40 3.95 18.33
CA MET A 412 19.34 5.38 18.70
C MET A 412 18.03 6.06 18.23
N GLY A 413 17.12 5.33 17.59
CA GLY A 413 15.83 5.83 17.11
C GLY A 413 15.83 6.39 15.69
N TYR A 414 16.92 6.19 14.92
CA TYR A 414 17.01 6.68 13.53
C TYR A 414 16.63 5.62 12.50
N GLY A 415 15.92 6.03 11.47
CA GLY A 415 15.64 5.24 10.27
C GLY A 415 16.74 5.35 9.21
N ILE A 416 16.72 4.42 8.26
CA ILE A 416 17.57 4.43 7.06
C ILE A 416 16.66 4.49 5.83
N VAL A 417 16.91 5.42 4.92
CA VAL A 417 16.13 5.59 3.69
C VAL A 417 16.96 5.15 2.49
N TYR A 418 16.38 4.32 1.64
CA TYR A 418 16.91 4.00 0.31
C TYR A 418 16.39 5.00 -0.69
N GLU A 419 17.32 5.70 -1.37
CA GLU A 419 17.05 6.65 -2.45
C GLU A 419 17.62 6.09 -3.77
N PRO A 420 16.76 5.57 -4.66
CA PRO A 420 17.21 4.89 -5.87
C PRO A 420 17.93 5.80 -6.88
N SER A 421 17.70 7.11 -6.82
CA SER A 421 18.38 8.06 -7.70
C SER A 421 19.74 8.53 -7.17
N MET A 422 20.11 8.15 -5.94
CA MET A 422 21.38 8.50 -5.34
C MET A 422 22.53 7.82 -6.10
N LYS A 423 23.35 8.64 -6.74
CA LYS A 423 24.56 8.18 -7.43
C LYS A 423 25.72 8.11 -6.45
N LYS A 424 26.54 7.06 -6.54
CA LYS A 424 27.82 7.04 -5.83
C LYS A 424 28.64 8.26 -6.27
N LYS A 425 29.07 9.10 -5.33
CA LYS A 425 30.01 10.17 -5.64
C LYS A 425 31.29 9.53 -6.17
N ARG A 426 31.66 9.82 -7.42
CA ARG A 426 33.00 9.55 -7.92
C ARG A 426 33.88 10.68 -7.36
N LYS A 427 34.93 10.31 -6.60
CA LYS A 427 36.00 11.23 -6.28
C LYS A 427 36.79 11.58 -7.53
#